data_69b8cc52311312c2a33ab334610fadee
#
_entry.id   69b8cc52311312c2a33ab334610fadee
#
_cell.length_a   1.000
_cell.length_b   1.000
_cell.length_c   1.000
_cell.angle_alpha   90.00
_cell.angle_beta   90.00
_cell.angle_gamma   90.00
#
_symmetry.space_group_name_H-M   'P 1'
#
loop_
_entity.id
_entity.type
_entity.pdbx_description
1 polymer ?
#
loop_
_entity_poly.entity_id
_entity_poly.type
_entity_poly.pdbx_seq_one_letter_code
_entity_poly.pdbx_strand_id
1 'polypeptide(L)'
;LSNRPDLWGHYGIARELSTIYNVPLKKIESYTIDENLPKYDVEIEDTSKCSRYAAVEIDGIDERKAPIWMQAALVKCGLRPINAIVDITNYVMIATGQPLHAFDKTHVDGEKIVVRNAKKGEELLLLDNNSISLTEDDLVICDKDEPLALAGIRGGKKDSILPDTKGVLLEVASFSATAIRKTGKRFAEKTDASMRYEKGIDTQRVDEGLSLALTLIKEIFPESKIVKYNDVCPNETKKNVIEVSRKFLNERLGKVISDDVIKQILTSLGYEVTLDEDVYTCVVPTYRSTGDVTIKDDVMGDIARILSFDSFEAKPITITLEHSINQRKVLLEKRIMEYLAYRCGFYEIFTYPWIDEKYIKAAGIDTSDAVRLATPPAPELAILRKSLIPGALEAISKNLRYYDEFKIFEISEVYKNGDYRPSSDDEILPIQHKSLTGAIVGKDAKEIFYELKGVLENMARYTHMEAITLEKCEKPSWADINAYLSIKLNDEEIGYFGLLNVKTMNECKIKRTNVAIFELNLDSLVPFASRTNKYEKLPELPLVEKDLSIIVDEDVSWGIIHQTVKNKVKEV
;
A
#
# COMPACT_ATOMS: atom_id res chain seq x y z
N LEU A 1 2.71 13.63 3.36
CA LEU A 1 1.41 13.77 2.70
C LEU A 1 1.56 13.38 1.23
N SER A 2 0.97 12.28 0.82
CA SER A 2 1.16 11.73 -0.53
C SER A 2 0.34 12.46 -1.59
N ASN A 3 -0.78 13.03 -1.22
CA ASN A 3 -1.75 13.72 -2.10
C ASN A 3 -1.59 15.25 -2.14
N ARG A 4 -0.71 15.83 -1.32
CA ARG A 4 -0.51 17.27 -1.18
C ARG A 4 0.89 17.67 -1.65
N PRO A 5 1.15 17.73 -2.98
CA PRO A 5 2.44 18.15 -3.52
C PRO A 5 2.82 19.59 -3.14
N ASP A 6 1.84 20.44 -2.90
CA ASP A 6 2.03 21.82 -2.46
C ASP A 6 2.69 21.93 -1.06
N LEU A 7 2.42 20.98 -0.16
CA LEU A 7 2.99 20.97 1.20
C LEU A 7 4.43 20.42 1.28
N TRP A 8 5.03 20.07 0.14
CA TRP A 8 6.46 19.73 0.06
C TRP A 8 7.36 20.96 -0.09
N GLY A 9 6.78 22.16 0.00
CA GLY A 9 7.45 23.44 0.10
C GLY A 9 6.88 24.27 1.24
N HIS A 10 7.71 25.14 1.85
CA HIS A 10 7.29 26.02 2.94
C HIS A 10 6.15 26.96 2.54
N TYR A 11 6.12 27.37 1.27
CA TYR A 11 5.09 28.28 0.77
C TYR A 11 3.69 27.65 0.77
N GLY A 12 3.59 26.34 0.46
CA GLY A 12 2.32 25.61 0.59
C GLY A 12 1.84 25.54 2.05
N ILE A 13 2.77 25.31 2.99
CA ILE A 13 2.44 25.34 4.42
C ILE A 13 2.04 26.75 4.86
N ALA A 14 2.70 27.79 4.35
CA ALA A 14 2.35 29.18 4.64
C ALA A 14 0.93 29.54 4.15
N ARG A 15 0.49 29.01 2.98
CA ARG A 15 -0.91 29.14 2.51
C ARG A 15 -1.90 28.56 3.52
N GLU A 16 -1.65 27.37 4.03
CA GLU A 16 -2.51 26.73 5.03
C GLU A 16 -2.57 27.55 6.31
N LEU A 17 -1.42 27.97 6.84
CA LEU A 17 -1.35 28.78 8.05
C LEU A 17 -2.02 30.15 7.87
N SER A 18 -1.85 30.76 6.70
CA SER A 18 -2.54 32.00 6.33
C SER A 18 -4.07 31.87 6.46
N THR A 19 -4.62 30.77 5.97
CA THR A 19 -6.07 30.47 6.07
C THR A 19 -6.48 30.17 7.51
N ILE A 20 -5.74 29.30 8.21
CA ILE A 20 -6.06 28.87 9.59
C ILE A 20 -6.06 30.08 10.55
N TYR A 21 -5.05 30.93 10.44
CA TYR A 21 -4.90 32.09 11.33
C TYR A 21 -5.52 33.38 10.78
N ASN A 22 -6.14 33.33 9.61
CA ASN A 22 -6.73 34.47 8.92
C ASN A 22 -5.75 35.66 8.81
N VAL A 23 -4.54 35.38 8.39
CA VAL A 23 -3.48 36.36 8.16
C VAL A 23 -3.11 36.41 6.68
N PRO A 24 -2.72 37.58 6.12
CA PRO A 24 -2.41 37.69 4.69
C PRO A 24 -1.13 36.89 4.35
N LEU A 25 -1.20 36.12 3.25
CA LEU A 25 -0.03 35.45 2.69
C LEU A 25 0.80 36.44 1.87
N LYS A 26 2.10 36.55 2.16
CA LYS A 26 3.04 37.28 1.29
C LYS A 26 3.22 36.48 0.01
N LYS A 27 2.77 37.01 -1.11
CA LYS A 27 2.90 36.37 -2.42
C LYS A 27 4.33 36.41 -2.92
N ILE A 28 4.71 35.39 -3.68
CA ILE A 28 5.94 35.41 -4.49
C ILE A 28 5.69 36.37 -5.64
N GLU A 29 6.54 37.39 -5.76
CA GLU A 29 6.42 38.39 -6.83
C GLU A 29 6.85 37.76 -8.16
N SER A 30 6.07 37.99 -9.22
CA SER A 30 6.40 37.55 -10.56
C SER A 30 7.61 38.29 -11.09
N TYR A 31 8.59 37.57 -11.60
CA TYR A 31 9.74 38.14 -12.28
C TYR A 31 9.41 38.35 -13.75
N THR A 32 9.57 39.58 -14.25
CA THR A 32 9.30 39.89 -15.67
C THR A 32 10.55 39.60 -16.49
N ILE A 33 10.44 38.67 -17.43
CA ILE A 33 11.48 38.37 -18.42
C ILE A 33 11.15 39.18 -19.69
N ASP A 34 12.18 39.74 -20.35
CA ASP A 34 12.00 40.46 -21.61
C ASP A 34 11.54 39.49 -22.70
N GLU A 35 10.37 39.74 -23.26
CA GLU A 35 9.76 38.91 -24.32
C GLU A 35 10.54 38.94 -25.64
N ASN A 36 11.43 39.93 -25.85
CA ASN A 36 12.24 40.08 -27.04
C ASN A 36 13.55 39.28 -27.01
N LEU A 37 13.82 38.56 -25.91
CA LEU A 37 15.02 37.73 -25.84
C LEU A 37 14.99 36.60 -26.85
N PRO A 38 16.16 36.22 -27.41
CA PRO A 38 16.26 35.02 -28.23
C PRO A 38 15.73 33.78 -27.48
N LYS A 39 15.04 32.92 -28.22
CA LYS A 39 14.56 31.67 -27.65
C LYS A 39 15.71 30.68 -27.51
N TYR A 40 15.77 30.00 -26.35
CA TYR A 40 16.60 28.82 -26.19
C TYR A 40 15.97 27.65 -26.96
N ASP A 41 16.75 26.80 -27.62
CA ASP A 41 16.21 25.64 -28.33
C ASP A 41 15.82 24.53 -27.35
N VAL A 42 14.53 24.35 -27.17
CA VAL A 42 13.96 23.32 -26.27
C VAL A 42 12.99 22.46 -27.04
N GLU A 43 13.23 21.15 -27.04
CA GLU A 43 12.36 20.16 -27.67
C GLU A 43 11.89 19.14 -26.61
N ILE A 44 10.58 18.89 -26.57
CA ILE A 44 9.97 17.84 -25.71
C ILE A 44 9.41 16.76 -26.63
N GLU A 45 10.10 15.63 -26.74
CA GLU A 45 9.65 14.52 -27.60
C GLU A 45 8.51 13.72 -26.93
N ASP A 46 8.57 13.48 -25.60
CA ASP A 46 7.52 12.78 -24.87
C ASP A 46 6.73 13.73 -23.96
N THR A 47 5.70 14.35 -24.53
CA THR A 47 4.82 15.28 -23.80
C THR A 47 3.96 14.61 -22.72
N SER A 48 3.84 13.28 -22.71
CA SER A 48 3.14 12.55 -21.65
C SER A 48 3.97 12.42 -20.37
N LYS A 49 5.30 12.53 -20.49
CA LYS A 49 6.23 12.47 -19.37
C LYS A 49 6.80 13.82 -18.94
N CYS A 50 6.80 14.81 -19.83
CA CYS A 50 7.19 16.19 -19.54
C CYS A 50 6.07 17.15 -19.95
N SER A 51 5.39 17.76 -18.99
CA SER A 51 4.26 18.66 -19.23
C SER A 51 4.67 20.10 -19.47
N ARG A 52 5.80 20.54 -18.93
CA ARG A 52 6.36 21.89 -19.10
C ARG A 52 7.86 21.87 -18.84
N TYR A 53 8.60 22.62 -19.64
CA TYR A 53 10.04 22.82 -19.48
C TYR A 53 10.41 24.27 -19.81
N ALA A 54 10.84 25.00 -18.79
CA ALA A 54 11.37 26.36 -18.94
C ALA A 54 12.90 26.31 -18.84
N ALA A 55 13.56 26.90 -19.84
CA ALA A 55 15.02 27.02 -19.93
C ALA A 55 15.41 28.49 -19.97
N VAL A 56 16.30 28.92 -19.06
CA VAL A 56 16.79 30.29 -18.96
C VAL A 56 18.31 30.28 -19.00
N GLU A 57 18.90 30.83 -20.05
CA GLU A 57 20.33 31.01 -20.14
C GLU A 57 20.74 32.35 -19.47
N ILE A 58 21.66 32.28 -18.51
CA ILE A 58 22.08 33.40 -17.68
C ILE A 58 23.60 33.52 -17.72
N ASP A 59 24.10 34.69 -18.10
CA ASP A 59 25.51 35.08 -18.07
C ASP A 59 25.82 35.96 -16.86
N GLY A 60 27.13 36.14 -16.56
CA GLY A 60 27.60 36.96 -15.44
C GLY A 60 27.51 36.26 -14.09
N ILE A 61 27.66 34.96 -14.11
CA ILE A 61 27.80 34.12 -12.90
C ILE A 61 29.28 33.97 -12.58
N ASP A 62 29.61 33.90 -11.32
CA ASP A 62 30.96 33.62 -10.84
C ASP A 62 30.96 32.69 -9.62
N GLU A 63 32.14 32.25 -9.24
CA GLU A 63 32.27 31.42 -8.04
C GLU A 63 32.08 32.30 -6.78
N ARG A 64 30.93 32.13 -6.15
CA ARG A 64 30.68 32.73 -4.82
C ARG A 64 29.78 31.82 -3.96
N LYS A 65 29.83 32.07 -2.67
CA LYS A 65 28.94 31.43 -1.71
C LYS A 65 27.62 32.20 -1.64
N ALA A 66 26.53 31.48 -1.37
CA ALA A 66 25.26 32.10 -1.06
C ALA A 66 25.36 33.00 0.20
N PRO A 67 24.49 34.01 0.36
CA PRO A 67 24.39 34.80 1.58
C PRO A 67 24.22 33.93 2.83
N ILE A 68 24.75 34.37 3.96
CA ILE A 68 24.74 33.63 5.24
C ILE A 68 23.31 33.20 5.64
N TRP A 69 22.33 34.08 5.42
CA TRP A 69 20.94 33.76 5.75
C TRP A 69 20.40 32.56 4.95
N MET A 70 20.76 32.45 3.66
CA MET A 70 20.36 31.32 2.80
C MET A 70 21.07 30.04 3.20
N GLN A 71 22.40 30.11 3.44
CA GLN A 71 23.17 28.97 3.93
C GLN A 71 22.60 28.45 5.26
N ALA A 72 22.28 29.35 6.20
CA ALA A 72 21.66 28.97 7.47
C ALA A 72 20.28 28.33 7.31
N ALA A 73 19.45 28.82 6.37
CA ALA A 73 18.16 28.24 6.06
C ALA A 73 18.30 26.82 5.50
N LEU A 74 19.23 26.60 4.56
CA LEU A 74 19.49 25.29 3.97
C LEU A 74 19.98 24.29 5.03
N VAL A 75 20.92 24.70 5.89
CA VAL A 75 21.43 23.84 6.98
C VAL A 75 20.31 23.45 7.95
N LYS A 76 19.40 24.36 8.30
CA LYS A 76 18.22 24.07 9.14
C LYS A 76 17.27 23.07 8.49
N CYS A 77 17.25 23.01 7.15
CA CYS A 77 16.47 22.04 6.39
C CYS A 77 17.24 20.74 6.08
N GLY A 78 18.46 20.58 6.62
CA GLY A 78 19.28 19.38 6.45
C GLY A 78 20.09 19.34 5.15
N LEU A 79 20.17 20.45 4.42
CA LEU A 79 20.94 20.57 3.18
C LEU A 79 22.30 21.23 3.43
N ARG A 80 23.33 20.71 2.75
CA ARG A 80 24.67 21.29 2.81
C ARG A 80 24.82 22.39 1.75
N PRO A 81 25.20 23.64 2.12
CA PRO A 81 25.54 24.67 1.15
C PRO A 81 26.75 24.27 0.30
N ILE A 82 26.71 24.57 -0.98
CA ILE A 82 27.73 24.19 -1.97
C ILE A 82 28.32 25.46 -2.61
N ASN A 83 27.56 26.09 -3.51
CA ASN A 83 27.87 27.37 -4.15
C ASN A 83 26.54 28.14 -4.34
N ALA A 84 26.64 29.45 -4.66
CA ALA A 84 25.45 30.29 -4.70
C ALA A 84 24.37 29.80 -5.69
N ILE A 85 24.73 29.30 -6.88
CA ILE A 85 23.74 28.82 -7.87
C ILE A 85 23.02 27.56 -7.38
N VAL A 86 23.76 26.56 -6.92
CA VAL A 86 23.18 25.31 -6.39
C VAL A 86 22.38 25.59 -5.11
N ASP A 87 22.84 26.51 -4.28
CA ASP A 87 22.15 26.90 -3.06
C ASP A 87 20.83 27.62 -3.36
N ILE A 88 20.78 28.47 -4.41
CA ILE A 88 19.54 29.09 -4.91
C ILE A 88 18.56 28.02 -5.36
N THR A 89 18.97 27.06 -6.22
CA THR A 89 18.07 26.00 -6.70
C THR A 89 17.52 25.17 -5.54
N ASN A 90 18.35 24.80 -4.59
CA ASN A 90 17.93 24.08 -3.38
C ASN A 90 17.00 24.92 -2.49
N TYR A 91 17.31 26.20 -2.30
CA TYR A 91 16.47 27.09 -1.49
C TYR A 91 15.08 27.26 -2.11
N VAL A 92 15.00 27.49 -3.43
CA VAL A 92 13.73 27.61 -4.14
C VAL A 92 12.93 26.32 -4.07
N MET A 93 13.58 25.17 -4.24
CA MET A 93 12.93 23.87 -4.10
C MET A 93 12.31 23.67 -2.70
N ILE A 94 13.05 24.02 -1.65
CA ILE A 94 12.54 23.92 -0.27
C ILE A 94 11.45 24.97 0.00
N ALA A 95 11.60 26.18 -0.54
CA ALA A 95 10.64 27.26 -0.34
C ALA A 95 9.30 26.98 -1.08
N THR A 96 9.35 26.63 -2.35
CA THR A 96 8.16 26.52 -3.20
C THR A 96 7.65 25.09 -3.41
N GLY A 97 8.51 24.08 -3.18
CA GLY A 97 8.25 22.70 -3.57
C GLY A 97 8.53 22.40 -5.04
N GLN A 98 9.02 23.38 -5.83
CA GLN A 98 9.43 23.24 -7.22
C GLN A 98 10.93 22.94 -7.28
N PRO A 99 11.37 21.75 -7.72
CA PRO A 99 12.77 21.50 -7.97
C PRO A 99 13.26 22.26 -9.22
N LEU A 100 14.52 22.68 -9.18
CA LEU A 100 15.23 23.32 -10.27
C LEU A 100 16.58 22.64 -10.47
N HIS A 101 17.11 22.73 -11.68
CA HIS A 101 18.49 22.33 -11.97
C HIS A 101 19.23 23.44 -12.72
N ALA A 102 20.53 23.48 -12.55
CA ALA A 102 21.39 24.42 -13.24
C ALA A 102 22.54 23.67 -13.90
N PHE A 103 22.63 23.78 -15.22
CA PHE A 103 23.70 23.25 -16.04
C PHE A 103 24.77 24.33 -16.27
N ASP A 104 26.04 23.97 -16.31
CA ASP A 104 27.05 24.86 -16.91
C ASP A 104 26.74 24.98 -18.41
N LYS A 105 26.44 26.17 -18.89
CA LYS A 105 26.03 26.39 -20.30
C LYS A 105 27.09 25.95 -21.31
N THR A 106 28.36 25.94 -20.92
CA THR A 106 29.47 25.53 -21.80
C THR A 106 29.55 24.02 -22.01
N HIS A 107 28.84 23.27 -21.18
CA HIS A 107 28.77 21.81 -21.25
C HIS A 107 27.47 21.30 -21.90
N VAL A 108 26.63 22.21 -22.40
CA VAL A 108 25.41 21.86 -23.16
C VAL A 108 25.69 22.00 -24.63
N ASP A 109 26.00 20.89 -25.30
CA ASP A 109 26.42 20.89 -26.70
C ASP A 109 25.26 21.29 -27.64
N GLY A 110 25.59 22.17 -28.60
CA GLY A 110 24.63 22.65 -29.60
C GLY A 110 23.62 23.69 -29.09
N GLU A 111 23.76 24.20 -27.88
CA GLU A 111 22.82 25.15 -27.22
C GLU A 111 21.36 24.69 -27.32
N LYS A 112 21.14 23.39 -27.21
CA LYS A 112 19.85 22.73 -27.33
C LYS A 112 19.59 21.80 -26.18
N ILE A 113 18.33 21.75 -25.70
CA ILE A 113 17.82 20.75 -24.78
C ILE A 113 16.76 19.89 -25.47
N VAL A 114 16.91 18.58 -25.35
CA VAL A 114 15.93 17.60 -25.81
C VAL A 114 15.49 16.74 -24.61
N VAL A 115 14.21 16.86 -24.24
CA VAL A 115 13.60 16.02 -23.21
C VAL A 115 12.94 14.83 -23.88
N ARG A 116 13.53 13.65 -23.75
CA ARG A 116 13.13 12.44 -24.47
C ARG A 116 13.22 11.18 -23.59
N ASN A 117 12.66 10.10 -24.09
CA ASN A 117 12.95 8.79 -23.53
C ASN A 117 14.39 8.39 -23.87
N ALA A 118 15.07 7.71 -22.95
CA ALA A 118 16.39 7.18 -23.20
C ALA A 118 16.35 6.08 -24.26
N LYS A 119 17.47 5.86 -24.94
CA LYS A 119 17.65 4.73 -25.85
C LYS A 119 18.03 3.48 -25.05
N LYS A 120 17.64 2.32 -25.53
CA LYS A 120 17.97 1.06 -24.85
C LYS A 120 19.49 0.87 -24.69
N GLY A 121 19.94 0.75 -23.45
CA GLY A 121 21.36 0.56 -23.13
C GLY A 121 22.20 1.84 -23.22
N GLU A 122 21.57 3.01 -23.36
CA GLU A 122 22.23 4.31 -23.23
C GLU A 122 22.77 4.46 -21.80
N GLU A 123 23.97 5.02 -21.66
CA GLU A 123 24.62 5.15 -20.34
C GLU A 123 24.62 6.61 -19.89
N LEU A 124 24.43 6.82 -18.60
CA LEU A 124 24.56 8.12 -17.97
C LEU A 124 25.50 8.03 -16.78
N LEU A 125 26.57 8.84 -16.80
CA LEU A 125 27.49 8.97 -15.68
C LEU A 125 26.94 10.02 -14.70
N LEU A 126 26.59 9.59 -13.50
CA LEU A 126 26.03 10.45 -12.45
C LEU A 126 27.13 11.24 -11.69
N LEU A 127 26.71 12.27 -10.95
CA LEU A 127 27.59 13.13 -10.13
C LEU A 127 28.46 12.36 -9.11
N ASP A 128 28.05 11.18 -8.66
CA ASP A 128 28.79 10.35 -7.72
C ASP A 128 29.75 9.35 -8.40
N ASN A 129 29.98 9.49 -9.71
CA ASN A 129 30.78 8.63 -10.57
C ASN A 129 30.18 7.24 -10.82
N ASN A 130 28.92 6.98 -10.48
CA ASN A 130 28.23 5.76 -10.86
C ASN A 130 27.72 5.89 -12.29
N SER A 131 28.02 4.92 -13.17
CA SER A 131 27.39 4.80 -14.49
C SER A 131 26.14 3.95 -14.38
N ILE A 132 25.02 4.45 -14.92
CA ILE A 132 23.76 3.73 -14.98
C ILE A 132 23.39 3.42 -16.43
N SER A 133 22.91 2.20 -16.66
CA SER A 133 22.38 1.79 -17.98
C SER A 133 20.88 2.07 -18.04
N LEU A 134 20.48 2.89 -19.00
CA LEU A 134 19.12 3.39 -19.17
C LEU A 134 18.26 2.42 -20.01
N THR A 135 16.96 2.59 -19.92
CA THR A 135 15.96 1.91 -20.73
C THR A 135 15.02 2.91 -21.38
N GLU A 136 14.27 2.48 -22.38
CA GLU A 136 13.28 3.29 -23.10
C GLU A 136 12.14 3.84 -22.22
N ASP A 137 12.00 3.35 -20.99
CA ASP A 137 11.05 3.85 -20.01
C ASP A 137 11.56 5.09 -19.26
N ASP A 138 12.87 5.36 -19.27
CA ASP A 138 13.48 6.46 -18.53
C ASP A 138 13.41 7.75 -19.30
N LEU A 139 12.99 8.81 -18.61
CA LEU A 139 13.03 10.17 -19.15
C LEU A 139 14.39 10.80 -18.86
N VAL A 140 15.03 11.32 -19.90
CA VAL A 140 16.32 12.00 -19.82
C VAL A 140 16.24 13.41 -20.38
N ILE A 141 17.08 14.28 -19.85
CA ILE A 141 17.37 15.60 -20.40
C ILE A 141 18.68 15.46 -21.14
N CYS A 142 18.65 15.75 -22.43
CA CYS A 142 19.80 15.62 -23.33
C CYS A 142 20.20 16.98 -23.87
N ASP A 143 21.46 17.13 -24.22
CA ASP A 143 21.88 18.11 -25.21
C ASP A 143 21.63 17.56 -26.63
N LYS A 144 22.30 18.11 -27.64
CA LYS A 144 22.20 17.65 -29.00
C LYS A 144 22.62 16.19 -29.21
N ASP A 145 23.59 15.72 -28.44
CA ASP A 145 24.31 14.47 -28.69
C ASP A 145 24.10 13.39 -27.65
N GLU A 146 24.03 13.73 -26.34
CA GLU A 146 24.01 12.77 -25.25
C GLU A 146 23.14 13.18 -24.05
N PRO A 147 22.77 12.24 -23.15
CA PRO A 147 22.02 12.55 -21.94
C PRO A 147 22.88 13.30 -20.92
N LEU A 148 22.37 14.43 -20.45
CA LEU A 148 22.96 15.25 -19.39
C LEU A 148 22.46 14.85 -18.00
N ALA A 149 21.17 14.53 -17.88
CA ALA A 149 20.55 14.28 -16.59
C ALA A 149 19.42 13.23 -16.68
N LEU A 150 19.20 12.53 -15.60
CA LEU A 150 18.00 11.73 -15.39
C LEU A 150 16.89 12.66 -14.90
N ALA A 151 15.92 12.94 -15.77
CA ALA A 151 14.91 13.98 -15.58
C ALA A 151 14.22 13.91 -14.21
N GLY A 152 14.26 15.01 -13.45
CA GLY A 152 13.62 15.14 -12.14
C GLY A 152 14.17 14.24 -11.04
N ILE A 153 15.26 13.53 -11.27
CA ILE A 153 15.88 12.61 -10.29
C ILE A 153 17.29 13.06 -9.98
N ARG A 154 18.20 13.09 -10.96
CA ARG A 154 19.61 13.38 -10.70
C ARG A 154 20.33 13.92 -11.92
N GLY A 155 21.17 14.96 -11.72
CA GLY A 155 22.08 15.48 -12.75
C GLY A 155 23.20 14.50 -13.09
N GLY A 156 23.72 14.60 -14.29
CA GLY A 156 24.91 13.91 -14.73
C GLY A 156 26.18 14.59 -14.23
N LYS A 157 27.32 13.99 -14.53
CA LYS A 157 28.61 14.56 -14.14
C LYS A 157 29.10 15.63 -15.12
N LYS A 158 28.75 15.52 -16.40
CA LYS A 158 29.20 16.41 -17.47
C LYS A 158 28.78 17.86 -17.25
N ASP A 159 27.56 18.05 -16.74
CA ASP A 159 26.87 19.35 -16.64
C ASP A 159 27.04 20.08 -15.31
N SER A 160 27.91 19.59 -14.43
CA SER A 160 28.06 20.13 -13.08
C SER A 160 28.64 21.56 -13.08
N ILE A 161 28.14 22.41 -12.19
CA ILE A 161 28.65 23.76 -11.94
C ILE A 161 30.04 23.67 -11.32
N LEU A 162 31.03 24.25 -11.99
CA LEU A 162 32.43 24.29 -11.60
C LEU A 162 32.84 25.70 -11.12
N PRO A 163 34.01 25.85 -10.45
CA PRO A 163 34.48 27.15 -9.98
C PRO A 163 34.70 28.19 -11.09
N ASP A 164 34.95 27.74 -12.32
CA ASP A 164 35.18 28.58 -13.50
C ASP A 164 33.93 28.84 -14.33
N THR A 165 32.78 28.30 -13.95
CA THR A 165 31.50 28.55 -14.61
C THR A 165 31.17 30.05 -14.66
N LYS A 166 30.90 30.58 -15.87
CA LYS A 166 30.57 32.01 -16.12
C LYS A 166 29.14 32.25 -16.54
N GLY A 167 28.44 31.19 -16.93
CA GLY A 167 27.05 31.23 -17.31
C GLY A 167 26.39 29.89 -17.08
N VAL A 168 25.10 29.93 -16.81
CA VAL A 168 24.31 28.75 -16.51
C VAL A 168 23.06 28.67 -17.37
N LEU A 169 22.62 27.45 -17.64
CA LEU A 169 21.29 27.17 -18.14
C LEU A 169 20.45 26.68 -16.95
N LEU A 170 19.50 27.49 -16.52
CA LEU A 170 18.56 27.15 -15.45
C LEU A 170 17.36 26.41 -16.02
N GLU A 171 17.09 25.23 -15.47
CA GLU A 171 15.92 24.38 -15.76
C GLU A 171 14.87 24.55 -14.67
N VAL A 172 13.62 24.75 -15.08
CA VAL A 172 12.43 24.62 -14.21
C VAL A 172 11.36 23.86 -14.96
N ALA A 173 11.00 22.68 -14.49
CA ALA A 173 10.17 21.77 -15.27
C ALA A 173 9.03 21.12 -14.46
N SER A 174 8.07 20.52 -15.17
CA SER A 174 7.03 19.67 -14.60
C SER A 174 7.05 18.30 -15.29
N PHE A 175 7.37 17.25 -14.54
CA PHE A 175 7.49 15.88 -15.02
C PHE A 175 6.38 14.98 -14.47
N SER A 176 6.07 13.91 -15.20
CA SER A 176 5.09 12.90 -14.80
C SER A 176 5.51 12.18 -13.52
N ALA A 177 4.68 12.30 -12.49
CA ALA A 177 4.89 11.65 -11.18
C ALA A 177 5.10 10.14 -11.30
N THR A 178 4.37 9.49 -12.21
CA THR A 178 4.47 8.05 -12.45
C THR A 178 5.80 7.67 -13.10
N ALA A 179 6.27 8.45 -14.08
CA ALA A 179 7.56 8.22 -14.74
C ALA A 179 8.71 8.35 -13.73
N ILE A 180 8.76 9.46 -12.97
CA ILE A 180 9.81 9.70 -11.96
C ILE A 180 9.82 8.60 -10.90
N ARG A 181 8.65 8.19 -10.38
CA ARG A 181 8.55 7.13 -9.37
C ARG A 181 9.04 5.77 -9.88
N LYS A 182 8.67 5.39 -11.12
CA LYS A 182 9.12 4.12 -11.73
C LYS A 182 10.63 4.07 -11.91
N THR A 183 11.20 5.13 -12.49
CA THR A 183 12.64 5.25 -12.72
C THR A 183 13.41 5.31 -11.40
N GLY A 184 12.99 6.15 -10.44
CA GLY A 184 13.62 6.24 -9.11
C GLY A 184 13.61 4.91 -8.35
N LYS A 185 12.51 4.14 -8.44
CA LYS A 185 12.43 2.81 -7.83
C LYS A 185 13.39 1.81 -8.49
N ARG A 186 13.52 1.84 -9.82
CA ARG A 186 14.38 0.92 -10.56
C ARG A 186 15.86 1.12 -10.23
N PHE A 187 16.31 2.35 -10.14
CA PHE A 187 17.70 2.67 -9.79
C PHE A 187 17.95 2.78 -8.28
N ALA A 188 16.92 2.59 -7.44
CA ALA A 188 16.96 2.85 -6.01
C ALA A 188 17.42 4.28 -5.65
N GLU A 189 17.19 5.23 -6.58
CA GLU A 189 17.53 6.64 -6.45
C GLU A 189 16.36 7.43 -5.86
N LYS A 190 16.59 8.02 -4.70
CA LYS A 190 15.62 8.85 -4.00
C LYS A 190 16.27 10.17 -3.59
N THR A 191 15.93 11.22 -4.31
CA THR A 191 16.46 12.59 -4.07
C THR A 191 15.35 13.52 -3.61
N ASP A 192 15.74 14.69 -3.08
CA ASP A 192 14.79 15.76 -2.71
C ASP A 192 13.93 16.20 -3.89
N ALA A 193 14.47 16.23 -5.11
CA ALA A 193 13.75 16.53 -6.33
C ALA A 193 12.76 15.42 -6.68
N SER A 194 13.22 14.16 -6.75
CA SER A 194 12.37 13.03 -7.12
C SER A 194 11.20 12.82 -6.15
N MET A 195 11.43 13.03 -4.84
CA MET A 195 10.39 12.96 -3.81
C MET A 195 9.27 14.00 -4.01
N ARG A 196 9.58 15.15 -4.62
CA ARG A 196 8.60 16.19 -4.96
C ARG A 196 7.88 15.89 -6.26
N TYR A 197 8.62 15.58 -7.33
CA TYR A 197 8.01 15.23 -8.62
C TYR A 197 7.09 14.01 -8.55
N GLU A 198 7.45 12.97 -7.78
CA GLU A 198 6.60 11.78 -7.64
C GLU A 198 5.23 12.05 -6.97
N LYS A 199 5.00 13.25 -6.44
CA LYS A 199 3.71 13.69 -5.87
C LYS A 199 2.81 14.43 -6.87
N GLY A 200 3.31 14.75 -8.06
CA GLY A 200 2.56 15.44 -9.11
C GLY A 200 2.56 16.95 -8.95
N ILE A 201 3.68 17.59 -9.34
CA ILE A 201 3.81 19.04 -9.36
C ILE A 201 3.02 19.59 -10.56
N ASP A 202 2.20 20.61 -10.31
CA ASP A 202 1.43 21.30 -11.35
C ASP A 202 2.33 22.21 -12.21
N THR A 203 1.88 22.49 -13.44
CA THR A 203 2.67 23.28 -14.41
C THR A 203 2.78 24.75 -14.02
N GLN A 204 1.84 25.34 -13.27
CA GLN A 204 1.88 26.73 -12.86
C GLN A 204 2.89 26.97 -11.73
N ARG A 205 3.30 25.94 -11.00
CA ARG A 205 4.35 26.08 -9.99
C ARG A 205 5.71 26.40 -10.58
N VAL A 206 5.93 26.08 -11.86
CA VAL A 206 7.11 26.50 -12.62
C VAL A 206 7.27 28.03 -12.56
N ASP A 207 6.18 28.80 -12.65
CA ASP A 207 6.23 30.28 -12.60
C ASP A 207 6.66 30.79 -11.22
N GLU A 208 6.14 30.19 -10.13
CA GLU A 208 6.53 30.54 -8.76
C GLU A 208 8.04 30.23 -8.52
N GLY A 209 8.48 29.03 -8.94
CA GLY A 209 9.88 28.60 -8.82
C GLY A 209 10.82 29.46 -9.63
N LEU A 210 10.49 29.70 -10.89
CA LEU A 210 11.28 30.51 -11.82
C LEU A 210 11.41 31.95 -11.33
N SER A 211 10.29 32.59 -10.94
CA SER A 211 10.28 33.96 -10.47
C SER A 211 11.15 34.15 -9.23
N LEU A 212 11.01 33.24 -8.23
CA LEU A 212 11.83 33.31 -7.02
C LEU A 212 13.32 33.07 -7.33
N ALA A 213 13.64 32.12 -8.22
CA ALA A 213 15.02 31.84 -8.61
C ALA A 213 15.67 33.04 -9.29
N LEU A 214 15.01 33.64 -10.27
CA LEU A 214 15.54 34.80 -11.01
C LEU A 214 15.69 36.03 -10.11
N THR A 215 14.76 36.25 -9.19
CA THR A 215 14.87 37.32 -8.19
C THR A 215 16.11 37.14 -7.32
N LEU A 216 16.33 35.93 -6.79
CA LEU A 216 17.50 35.62 -5.97
C LEU A 216 18.81 35.65 -6.76
N ILE A 217 18.81 35.19 -8.01
CA ILE A 217 19.98 35.27 -8.88
C ILE A 217 20.32 36.74 -9.12
N LYS A 218 19.34 37.60 -9.41
CA LYS A 218 19.60 39.03 -9.64
C LYS A 218 20.05 39.75 -8.37
N GLU A 219 19.59 39.35 -7.21
CA GLU A 219 20.05 39.89 -5.92
C GLU A 219 21.49 39.48 -5.59
N ILE A 220 21.83 38.21 -5.81
CA ILE A 220 23.15 37.67 -5.44
C ILE A 220 24.19 37.95 -6.52
N PHE A 221 23.80 37.98 -7.78
CA PHE A 221 24.62 38.27 -8.95
C PHE A 221 24.09 39.53 -9.69
N PRO A 222 24.32 40.74 -9.20
CA PRO A 222 23.75 41.96 -9.79
C PRO A 222 24.13 42.18 -11.26
N GLU A 223 25.29 41.67 -11.67
CA GLU A 223 25.80 41.78 -13.04
C GLU A 223 25.20 40.69 -13.99
N SER A 224 24.45 39.74 -13.44
CA SER A 224 23.84 38.67 -14.22
C SER A 224 22.84 39.21 -15.27
N LYS A 225 22.83 38.58 -16.44
CA LYS A 225 21.93 38.90 -17.54
C LYS A 225 21.31 37.65 -18.10
N ILE A 226 20.00 37.67 -18.28
CA ILE A 226 19.30 36.64 -19.06
C ILE A 226 19.62 36.88 -20.52
N VAL A 227 20.13 35.87 -21.22
CA VAL A 227 20.59 35.95 -22.63
C VAL A 227 19.60 35.29 -23.57
N LYS A 228 19.05 34.14 -23.15
CA LYS A 228 18.01 33.40 -23.86
C LYS A 228 16.98 32.86 -22.91
N TYR A 229 15.76 32.73 -23.39
CA TYR A 229 14.66 32.16 -22.63
C TYR A 229 13.71 31.39 -23.54
N ASN A 230 13.25 30.24 -23.09
CA ASN A 230 12.12 29.55 -23.71
C ASN A 230 11.34 28.80 -22.62
N ASP A 231 10.03 28.73 -22.81
CA ASP A 231 9.10 28.03 -21.95
C ASP A 231 8.13 27.25 -22.84
N VAL A 232 8.29 25.94 -22.82
CA VAL A 232 7.51 25.01 -23.63
C VAL A 232 6.54 24.26 -22.73
N CYS A 233 5.24 24.52 -22.86
CA CYS A 233 4.18 23.91 -22.06
C CYS A 233 3.14 23.21 -22.94
N PRO A 234 3.42 21.98 -23.42
CA PRO A 234 2.47 21.25 -24.26
C PRO A 234 1.22 20.78 -23.50
N ASN A 235 1.30 20.55 -22.19
CA ASN A 235 0.20 20.03 -21.38
C ASN A 235 0.05 20.83 -20.09
N GLU A 236 -0.70 21.92 -20.15
CA GLU A 236 -1.00 22.73 -18.97
C GLU A 236 -1.90 21.98 -17.98
N THR A 237 -1.60 22.10 -16.68
CA THR A 237 -2.46 21.55 -15.62
C THR A 237 -3.81 22.27 -15.59
N LYS A 238 -4.87 21.52 -15.87
CA LYS A 238 -6.25 22.06 -15.85
C LYS A 238 -6.75 22.16 -14.41
N LYS A 239 -7.47 23.26 -14.13
CA LYS A 239 -8.18 23.42 -12.85
C LYS A 239 -9.40 22.48 -12.82
N ASN A 240 -9.57 21.73 -11.76
CA ASN A 240 -10.79 20.98 -11.52
C ASN A 240 -11.92 21.94 -11.17
N VAL A 241 -13.11 21.71 -11.73
CA VAL A 241 -14.34 22.47 -11.39
C VAL A 241 -15.30 21.51 -10.72
N ILE A 242 -15.69 21.84 -9.49
CA ILE A 242 -16.51 20.96 -8.64
C ILE A 242 -17.74 21.71 -8.17
N GLU A 243 -18.91 21.12 -8.42
CA GLU A 243 -20.18 21.64 -7.91
C GLU A 243 -20.54 20.98 -6.58
N VAL A 244 -20.87 21.81 -5.60
CA VAL A 244 -21.19 21.37 -4.24
C VAL A 244 -22.46 22.06 -3.77
N SER A 245 -23.54 21.32 -3.51
CA SER A 245 -24.78 21.91 -3.02
C SER A 245 -24.70 22.26 -1.53
N ARG A 246 -25.37 23.36 -1.14
CA ARG A 246 -25.50 23.75 0.27
C ARG A 246 -26.13 22.63 1.10
N LYS A 247 -27.13 21.95 0.54
CA LYS A 247 -27.77 20.79 1.17
C LYS A 247 -26.75 19.70 1.51
N PHE A 248 -25.92 19.31 0.53
CA PHE A 248 -24.88 18.30 0.74
C PHE A 248 -23.92 18.69 1.88
N LEU A 249 -23.43 19.94 1.89
CA LEU A 249 -22.54 20.41 2.95
C LEU A 249 -23.19 20.34 4.32
N ASN A 250 -24.42 20.85 4.46
CA ASN A 250 -25.14 20.87 5.74
C ASN A 250 -25.44 19.46 6.27
N GLU A 251 -25.85 18.55 5.40
CA GLU A 251 -26.14 17.15 5.76
C GLU A 251 -24.87 16.39 6.17
N ARG A 252 -23.78 16.55 5.41
CA ARG A 252 -22.52 15.83 5.68
C ARG A 252 -21.78 16.39 6.90
N LEU A 253 -21.78 17.69 7.08
CA LEU A 253 -21.15 18.35 8.25
C LEU A 253 -22.02 18.31 9.51
N GLY A 254 -23.32 18.00 9.37
CA GLY A 254 -24.26 18.00 10.49
C GLY A 254 -24.47 19.38 11.13
N LYS A 255 -24.08 20.47 10.43
CA LYS A 255 -24.09 21.85 10.89
C LYS A 255 -24.37 22.78 9.72
N VAL A 256 -25.23 23.79 9.93
CA VAL A 256 -25.44 24.85 8.95
C VAL A 256 -24.29 25.85 9.06
N ILE A 257 -23.60 26.08 7.95
CA ILE A 257 -22.51 27.04 7.85
C ILE A 257 -22.94 28.15 6.91
N SER A 258 -22.68 29.41 7.27
CA SER A 258 -23.04 30.55 6.42
C SER A 258 -22.21 30.58 5.13
N ASP A 259 -22.84 31.08 4.07
CA ASP A 259 -22.21 31.20 2.74
C ASP A 259 -20.92 32.04 2.78
N ASP A 260 -20.91 33.09 3.59
CA ASP A 260 -19.74 33.96 3.75
C ASP A 260 -18.55 33.21 4.33
N VAL A 261 -18.78 32.37 5.34
CA VAL A 261 -17.72 31.53 5.95
C VAL A 261 -17.20 30.50 4.96
N ILE A 262 -18.11 29.84 4.22
CA ILE A 262 -17.70 28.85 3.19
C ILE A 262 -16.85 29.52 2.11
N LYS A 263 -17.33 30.66 1.57
CA LYS A 263 -16.59 31.41 0.55
C LYS A 263 -15.26 31.92 1.08
N GLN A 264 -15.22 32.46 2.29
CA GLN A 264 -13.99 32.95 2.92
C GLN A 264 -12.95 31.82 3.03
N ILE A 265 -13.34 30.66 3.55
CA ILE A 265 -12.44 29.51 3.71
C ILE A 265 -11.89 29.08 2.35
N LEU A 266 -12.77 28.80 1.40
CA LEU A 266 -12.35 28.30 0.10
C LEU A 266 -11.50 29.33 -0.67
N THR A 267 -11.87 30.60 -0.66
CA THR A 267 -11.10 31.66 -1.33
C THR A 267 -9.73 31.85 -0.69
N SER A 268 -9.62 31.77 0.63
CA SER A 268 -8.31 31.85 1.31
C SER A 268 -7.41 30.63 1.03
N LEU A 269 -7.99 29.48 0.71
CA LEU A 269 -7.27 28.29 0.21
C LEU A 269 -6.94 28.37 -1.30
N GLY A 270 -7.30 29.49 -1.98
CA GLY A 270 -7.00 29.71 -3.38
C GLY A 270 -8.06 29.24 -4.38
N TYR A 271 -9.24 28.83 -3.92
CA TYR A 271 -10.36 28.52 -4.82
C TYR A 271 -11.00 29.80 -5.39
N GLU A 272 -11.47 29.72 -6.64
CA GLU A 272 -12.43 30.68 -7.17
C GLU A 272 -13.83 30.09 -6.92
N VAL A 273 -14.70 30.84 -6.21
CA VAL A 273 -16.00 30.32 -5.76
C VAL A 273 -17.12 31.23 -6.19
N THR A 274 -18.09 30.68 -6.91
CA THR A 274 -19.37 31.32 -7.20
C THR A 274 -20.48 30.54 -6.56
N LEU A 275 -21.58 31.24 -6.20
CA LEU A 275 -22.78 30.63 -5.64
C LEU A 275 -23.95 31.03 -6.52
N ASP A 276 -24.62 30.07 -7.11
CA ASP A 276 -25.87 30.23 -7.83
C ASP A 276 -26.95 29.42 -7.12
N GLU A 277 -28.03 30.12 -6.68
CA GLU A 277 -29.06 29.58 -5.82
C GLU A 277 -28.50 28.82 -4.60
N ASP A 278 -28.43 27.49 -4.68
CA ASP A 278 -27.99 26.58 -3.62
C ASP A 278 -26.74 25.76 -3.97
N VAL A 279 -26.06 26.07 -5.09
CA VAL A 279 -24.92 25.34 -5.60
C VAL A 279 -23.69 26.24 -5.66
N TYR A 280 -22.62 25.82 -4.98
CA TYR A 280 -21.30 26.41 -5.10
C TYR A 280 -20.59 25.78 -6.29
N THR A 281 -20.12 26.60 -7.22
CA THR A 281 -19.15 26.19 -8.24
C THR A 281 -17.76 26.56 -7.74
N CYS A 282 -16.96 25.54 -7.45
CA CYS A 282 -15.63 25.67 -6.88
C CYS A 282 -14.58 25.34 -7.96
N VAL A 283 -13.83 26.35 -8.42
CA VAL A 283 -12.68 26.15 -9.30
C VAL A 283 -11.46 25.94 -8.42
N VAL A 284 -10.93 24.73 -8.47
CA VAL A 284 -9.82 24.28 -7.60
C VAL A 284 -8.50 24.85 -8.12
N PRO A 285 -7.61 25.41 -7.27
CA PRO A 285 -6.31 25.87 -7.72
C PRO A 285 -5.46 24.71 -8.28
N THR A 286 -4.57 25.00 -9.23
CA THR A 286 -3.80 23.99 -9.96
C THR A 286 -2.97 23.09 -9.06
N TYR A 287 -2.35 23.65 -8.02
CA TYR A 287 -1.56 22.90 -7.04
C TYR A 287 -2.39 21.92 -6.17
N ARG A 288 -3.73 21.96 -6.25
CA ARG A 288 -4.66 21.00 -5.65
C ARG A 288 -5.39 20.15 -6.70
N SER A 289 -5.22 20.47 -8.01
CA SER A 289 -5.91 19.79 -9.12
C SER A 289 -5.14 18.57 -9.65
N THR A 290 -3.97 18.23 -9.13
CA THR A 290 -3.13 17.09 -9.56
C THR A 290 -3.47 15.77 -8.87
N GLY A 291 -4.73 15.56 -8.47
CA GLY A 291 -5.23 14.33 -7.85
C GLY A 291 -5.54 14.45 -6.35
N ASP A 292 -5.53 15.68 -5.80
CA ASP A 292 -5.87 15.93 -4.40
C ASP A 292 -7.36 16.27 -4.22
N VAL A 293 -7.86 17.27 -4.91
CA VAL A 293 -9.26 17.68 -4.85
C VAL A 293 -9.96 17.36 -6.16
N THR A 294 -10.79 16.32 -6.15
CA THR A 294 -11.42 15.77 -7.36
C THR A 294 -12.93 15.62 -7.25
N ILE A 295 -13.46 15.55 -6.04
CA ILE A 295 -14.88 15.35 -5.76
C ILE A 295 -15.39 16.36 -4.70
N LYS A 296 -16.71 16.48 -4.59
CA LYS A 296 -17.37 17.37 -3.63
C LYS A 296 -17.04 17.05 -2.16
N ASP A 297 -16.73 15.80 -1.85
CA ASP A 297 -16.33 15.39 -0.51
C ASP A 297 -14.95 15.95 -0.13
N ASP A 298 -14.05 16.16 -1.09
CA ASP A 298 -12.74 16.80 -0.87
C ASP A 298 -12.92 18.28 -0.52
N VAL A 299 -13.80 18.98 -1.24
CA VAL A 299 -14.15 20.38 -0.94
C VAL A 299 -14.79 20.52 0.45
N MET A 300 -15.70 19.62 0.80
CA MET A 300 -16.30 19.53 2.14
C MET A 300 -15.21 19.27 3.19
N GLY A 301 -14.25 18.39 2.91
CA GLY A 301 -13.13 18.10 3.78
C GLY A 301 -12.25 19.31 4.07
N ASP A 302 -12.00 20.17 3.07
CA ASP A 302 -11.26 21.43 3.27
C ASP A 302 -12.03 22.40 4.20
N ILE A 303 -13.34 22.53 4.02
CA ILE A 303 -14.17 23.36 4.88
C ILE A 303 -14.15 22.82 6.33
N ALA A 304 -14.34 21.51 6.50
CA ALA A 304 -14.35 20.88 7.82
C ALA A 304 -13.02 21.04 8.55
N ARG A 305 -11.92 20.86 7.84
CA ARG A 305 -10.57 20.95 8.36
C ARG A 305 -10.22 22.36 8.87
N ILE A 306 -10.59 23.39 8.12
CA ILE A 306 -10.34 24.78 8.51
C ILE A 306 -11.24 25.21 9.67
N LEU A 307 -12.50 24.73 9.70
CA LEU A 307 -13.41 24.99 10.84
C LEU A 307 -12.96 24.28 12.13
N SER A 308 -12.01 23.36 12.05
CA SER A 308 -11.64 22.38 13.09
C SER A 308 -12.75 21.37 13.41
N PHE A 309 -12.38 20.11 13.49
CA PHE A 309 -13.32 19.02 13.85
C PHE A 309 -13.92 19.21 15.25
N ASP A 310 -13.22 19.89 16.16
CA ASP A 310 -13.74 20.22 17.51
C ASP A 310 -14.92 21.19 17.47
N SER A 311 -15.14 21.91 16.34
CA SER A 311 -16.29 22.81 16.17
C SER A 311 -17.60 22.07 15.86
N PHE A 312 -17.54 20.76 15.60
CA PHE A 312 -18.71 19.94 15.28
C PHE A 312 -19.17 19.16 16.52
N GLU A 313 -20.47 19.25 16.81
CA GLU A 313 -21.04 18.50 17.92
C GLU A 313 -21.12 17.01 17.59
N ALA A 314 -20.52 16.17 18.43
CA ALA A 314 -20.67 14.73 18.31
C ALA A 314 -22.10 14.31 18.69
N LYS A 315 -22.86 13.82 17.72
CA LYS A 315 -24.23 13.32 17.93
C LYS A 315 -24.26 11.80 17.79
N PRO A 316 -24.93 11.09 18.71
CA PRO A 316 -25.13 9.66 18.57
C PRO A 316 -25.94 9.37 17.29
N ILE A 317 -25.57 8.31 16.61
CA ILE A 317 -26.31 7.86 15.43
C ILE A 317 -27.67 7.35 15.87
N THR A 318 -28.73 7.87 15.27
CA THR A 318 -30.10 7.35 15.44
C THR A 318 -30.39 6.39 14.28
N ILE A 319 -30.65 5.14 14.62
CA ILE A 319 -31.02 4.12 13.64
C ILE A 319 -32.36 3.48 14.03
N THR A 320 -33.14 3.14 13.03
CA THR A 320 -34.30 2.26 13.24
C THR A 320 -33.79 0.84 13.34
N LEU A 321 -34.13 0.15 14.43
CA LEU A 321 -33.79 -1.26 14.61
C LEU A 321 -34.70 -2.09 13.68
N GLU A 322 -34.12 -2.62 12.64
CA GLU A 322 -34.76 -3.60 11.75
C GLU A 322 -34.29 -5.01 12.11
N HIS A 323 -34.93 -6.02 11.54
CA HIS A 323 -34.49 -7.39 11.70
C HIS A 323 -33.05 -7.54 11.20
N SER A 324 -32.17 -8.01 12.08
CA SER A 324 -30.77 -8.28 11.70
C SER A 324 -30.70 -9.41 10.66
N ILE A 325 -29.91 -9.21 9.63
CA ILE A 325 -29.59 -10.27 8.67
C ILE A 325 -28.78 -11.33 9.42
N ASN A 326 -29.28 -12.55 9.45
CA ASN A 326 -28.56 -13.66 10.06
C ASN A 326 -27.39 -14.09 9.15
N GLN A 327 -26.21 -13.61 9.46
CA GLN A 327 -24.97 -13.96 8.74
C GLN A 327 -24.42 -15.30 9.27
N ARG A 328 -24.94 -16.40 8.77
CA ARG A 328 -24.58 -17.76 9.22
C ARG A 328 -23.07 -18.01 9.27
N LYS A 329 -22.34 -17.57 8.22
CA LYS A 329 -20.88 -17.68 8.16
C LYS A 329 -20.20 -17.01 9.37
N VAL A 330 -20.55 -15.76 9.63
CA VAL A 330 -19.96 -14.98 10.75
C VAL A 330 -20.28 -15.62 12.11
N LEU A 331 -21.51 -16.11 12.30
CA LEU A 331 -21.90 -16.80 13.54
C LEU A 331 -21.16 -18.13 13.72
N LEU A 332 -20.96 -18.89 12.65
CA LEU A 332 -20.21 -20.13 12.68
C LEU A 332 -18.75 -19.87 13.02
N GLU A 333 -18.10 -18.93 12.34
CA GLU A 333 -16.73 -18.52 12.62
C GLU A 333 -16.56 -18.13 14.09
N LYS A 334 -17.43 -17.25 14.60
CA LYS A 334 -17.40 -16.83 16.01
C LYS A 334 -17.50 -18.01 16.99
N ARG A 335 -18.43 -18.95 16.74
CA ARG A 335 -18.59 -20.13 17.59
C ARG A 335 -17.38 -21.05 17.57
N ILE A 336 -16.74 -21.21 16.38
CA ILE A 336 -15.51 -22.01 16.25
C ILE A 336 -14.37 -21.33 17.01
N MET A 337 -14.20 -20.01 16.87
CA MET A 337 -13.19 -19.24 17.61
C MET A 337 -13.40 -19.38 19.13
N GLU A 338 -14.63 -19.19 19.61
CA GLU A 338 -14.97 -19.34 21.03
C GLU A 338 -14.71 -20.76 21.52
N TYR A 339 -15.04 -21.77 20.73
CA TYR A 339 -14.79 -23.17 21.05
C TYR A 339 -13.29 -23.46 21.16
N LEU A 340 -12.51 -23.10 20.16
CA LEU A 340 -11.06 -23.36 20.16
C LEU A 340 -10.34 -22.57 21.26
N ALA A 341 -10.65 -21.27 21.41
CA ALA A 341 -9.97 -20.44 22.40
C ALA A 341 -10.38 -20.79 23.84
N TYR A 342 -11.67 -20.77 24.15
CA TYR A 342 -12.11 -20.87 25.57
C TYR A 342 -12.27 -22.30 26.08
N ARG A 343 -12.61 -23.26 25.21
CA ARG A 343 -12.81 -24.64 25.63
C ARG A 343 -11.61 -25.53 25.41
N CYS A 344 -10.87 -25.28 24.32
CA CYS A 344 -9.74 -26.12 23.93
C CYS A 344 -8.38 -25.49 24.26
N GLY A 345 -8.34 -24.21 24.65
CA GLY A 345 -7.12 -23.51 25.09
C GLY A 345 -6.16 -23.19 23.92
N PHE A 346 -6.68 -22.98 22.73
CA PHE A 346 -5.87 -22.53 21.59
C PHE A 346 -5.70 -21.02 21.61
N TYR A 347 -4.55 -20.55 21.15
CA TYR A 347 -4.28 -19.15 20.85
C TYR A 347 -4.55 -18.86 19.39
N GLU A 348 -5.34 -17.82 19.12
CA GLU A 348 -5.53 -17.34 17.76
C GLU A 348 -4.27 -16.67 17.24
N ILE A 349 -3.90 -16.96 16.00
CA ILE A 349 -2.79 -16.32 15.31
C ILE A 349 -3.27 -15.70 13.99
N PHE A 350 -2.53 -14.69 13.53
CA PHE A 350 -2.74 -14.08 12.24
C PHE A 350 -1.43 -14.09 11.47
N THR A 351 -1.42 -14.80 10.34
CA THR A 351 -0.27 -14.81 9.43
C THR A 351 -0.53 -13.95 8.20
N TYR A 352 0.52 -13.46 7.56
CA TYR A 352 0.38 -12.73 6.32
C TYR A 352 -0.12 -13.64 5.19
N PRO A 353 -0.86 -13.10 4.20
CA PRO A 353 -1.32 -13.88 3.05
C PRO A 353 -0.16 -14.35 2.15
N TRP A 354 1.00 -13.69 2.17
CA TRP A 354 2.24 -14.13 1.52
C TRP A 354 3.11 -14.90 2.51
N ILE A 355 3.71 -15.97 2.03
CA ILE A 355 4.48 -16.90 2.87
C ILE A 355 5.84 -17.18 2.23
N ASP A 356 6.86 -17.33 3.07
CA ASP A 356 8.20 -17.74 2.66
C ASP A 356 8.13 -19.12 1.97
N GLU A 357 8.60 -19.16 0.71
CA GLU A 357 8.55 -20.35 -0.14
C GLU A 357 9.15 -21.60 0.50
N LYS A 358 10.08 -21.46 1.46
CA LYS A 358 10.65 -22.60 2.18
C LYS A 358 9.61 -23.40 2.96
N TYR A 359 8.63 -22.74 3.58
CA TYR A 359 7.56 -23.42 4.33
C TYR A 359 6.53 -24.06 3.39
N ILE A 360 6.29 -23.46 2.22
CA ILE A 360 5.44 -24.05 1.18
C ILE A 360 6.08 -25.34 0.67
N LYS A 361 7.38 -25.31 0.37
CA LYS A 361 8.15 -26.49 -0.07
C LYS A 361 8.21 -27.57 1.02
N ALA A 362 8.43 -27.18 2.27
CA ALA A 362 8.46 -28.12 3.40
C ALA A 362 7.12 -28.83 3.61
N ALA A 363 6.00 -28.13 3.40
CA ALA A 363 4.66 -28.73 3.43
C ALA A 363 4.34 -29.53 2.17
N GLY A 364 5.16 -29.44 1.11
CA GLY A 364 4.94 -30.12 -0.18
C GLY A 364 3.69 -29.68 -0.92
N ILE A 365 3.36 -28.38 -0.82
CA ILE A 365 2.20 -27.80 -1.49
C ILE A 365 2.58 -27.39 -2.91
N ASP A 366 1.77 -27.82 -3.87
CA ASP A 366 1.90 -27.41 -5.28
C ASP A 366 1.56 -25.93 -5.46
N THR A 367 2.41 -25.22 -6.19
CA THR A 367 2.29 -23.79 -6.48
C THR A 367 2.00 -23.47 -7.94
N SER A 368 1.66 -24.45 -8.74
CA SER A 368 1.42 -24.29 -10.20
C SER A 368 0.28 -23.32 -10.51
N ASP A 369 -0.77 -23.32 -9.68
CA ASP A 369 -1.93 -22.43 -9.76
C ASP A 369 -1.95 -21.35 -8.66
N ALA A 370 -0.81 -21.03 -8.07
CA ALA A 370 -0.71 -20.02 -7.03
C ALA A 370 -0.71 -18.59 -7.59
N VAL A 371 -1.36 -17.68 -6.89
CA VAL A 371 -1.29 -16.24 -7.17
C VAL A 371 0.08 -15.71 -6.77
N ARG A 372 0.73 -14.97 -7.67
CA ARG A 372 2.03 -14.34 -7.42
C ARG A 372 1.92 -12.83 -7.39
N LEU A 373 2.55 -12.21 -6.40
CA LEU A 373 2.64 -10.77 -6.29
C LEU A 373 3.61 -10.20 -7.33
N ALA A 374 3.19 -9.19 -8.07
CA ALA A 374 4.06 -8.48 -9.02
C ALA A 374 5.18 -7.70 -8.32
N THR A 375 4.92 -7.24 -7.08
CA THR A 375 5.86 -6.50 -6.26
C THR A 375 5.83 -7.05 -4.83
N PRO A 376 6.49 -8.18 -4.58
CA PRO A 376 6.50 -8.79 -3.25
C PRO A 376 7.34 -7.96 -2.25
N PRO A 377 7.05 -8.06 -0.93
CA PRO A 377 7.87 -7.42 0.10
C PRO A 377 9.34 -7.89 0.09
N ALA A 378 9.57 -9.16 -0.27
CA ALA A 378 10.88 -9.76 -0.52
C ALA A 378 10.72 -10.86 -1.58
N PRO A 379 11.78 -11.23 -2.32
CA PRO A 379 11.69 -12.23 -3.40
C PRO A 379 11.08 -13.57 -2.97
N GLU A 380 11.41 -14.04 -1.76
CA GLU A 380 10.90 -15.28 -1.16
C GLU A 380 9.44 -15.21 -0.70
N LEU A 381 8.84 -14.01 -0.66
CA LEU A 381 7.47 -13.73 -0.21
C LEU A 381 6.54 -13.43 -1.39
N ALA A 382 6.82 -13.98 -2.57
CA ALA A 382 6.09 -13.66 -3.80
C ALA A 382 4.76 -14.43 -3.96
N ILE A 383 4.52 -15.49 -3.18
CA ILE A 383 3.39 -16.40 -3.36
C ILE A 383 2.33 -16.14 -2.29
N LEU A 384 1.07 -15.95 -2.72
CA LEU A 384 -0.06 -15.98 -1.81
C LEU A 384 -0.40 -17.42 -1.40
N ARG A 385 -0.78 -17.59 -0.14
CA ARG A 385 -1.06 -18.90 0.46
C ARG A 385 -2.25 -19.61 -0.19
N LYS A 386 -2.05 -20.88 -0.54
CA LYS A 386 -3.10 -21.84 -0.95
C LYS A 386 -3.62 -22.67 0.22
N SER A 387 -2.91 -22.65 1.33
CA SER A 387 -3.17 -23.39 2.57
C SER A 387 -2.61 -22.59 3.74
N LEU A 388 -3.21 -22.74 4.92
CA LEU A 388 -2.76 -22.10 6.16
C LEU A 388 -1.63 -22.90 6.82
N ILE A 389 -1.39 -24.16 6.43
CA ILE A 389 -0.36 -25.01 7.03
C ILE A 389 1.03 -24.39 6.98
N PRO A 390 1.53 -23.83 5.86
CA PRO A 390 2.86 -23.20 5.83
C PRO A 390 3.00 -22.03 6.81
N GLY A 391 1.95 -21.20 6.97
CA GLY A 391 1.91 -20.12 7.96
C GLY A 391 1.96 -20.64 9.39
N ALA A 392 1.22 -21.70 9.69
CA ALA A 392 1.26 -22.35 10.98
C ALA A 392 2.64 -22.96 11.28
N LEU A 393 3.30 -23.60 10.29
CA LEU A 393 4.67 -24.12 10.43
C LEU A 393 5.69 -23.01 10.74
N GLU A 394 5.54 -21.86 10.10
CA GLU A 394 6.37 -20.67 10.39
C GLU A 394 6.14 -20.19 11.82
N ALA A 395 4.87 -20.05 12.22
CA ALA A 395 4.51 -19.63 13.58
C ALA A 395 5.03 -20.61 14.63
N ILE A 396 4.89 -21.91 14.42
CA ILE A 396 5.41 -22.95 15.31
C ILE A 396 6.93 -22.84 15.42
N SER A 397 7.65 -22.78 14.30
CA SER A 397 9.12 -22.66 14.29
C SER A 397 9.64 -21.43 15.06
N LYS A 398 8.91 -20.31 14.99
CA LYS A 398 9.26 -19.07 15.69
C LYS A 398 8.94 -19.15 17.19
N ASN A 399 7.80 -19.74 17.57
CA ASN A 399 7.35 -19.79 18.96
C ASN A 399 8.07 -20.84 19.81
N LEU A 400 8.60 -21.90 19.22
CA LEU A 400 9.42 -22.90 19.93
C LEU A 400 10.68 -22.33 20.63
N ARG A 401 11.03 -21.07 20.37
CA ARG A 401 12.08 -20.34 21.13
C ARG A 401 11.65 -19.95 22.52
N TYR A 402 10.33 -19.89 22.77
CA TYR A 402 9.74 -19.34 23.98
C TYR A 402 8.90 -20.35 24.73
N TYR A 403 8.27 -21.30 24.03
CA TYR A 403 7.34 -22.26 24.58
C TYR A 403 7.64 -23.67 24.08
N ASP A 404 7.69 -24.64 24.97
CA ASP A 404 7.89 -26.05 24.62
C ASP A 404 6.60 -26.72 24.13
N GLU A 405 5.44 -26.30 24.68
CA GLU A 405 4.12 -26.85 24.40
C GLU A 405 3.11 -25.70 24.25
N PHE A 406 2.31 -25.73 23.20
CA PHE A 406 1.27 -24.72 22.94
C PHE A 406 0.30 -25.19 21.87
N LYS A 407 -0.84 -24.48 21.78
CA LYS A 407 -1.90 -24.74 20.80
C LYS A 407 -2.21 -23.44 20.06
N ILE A 408 -2.27 -23.49 18.75
CA ILE A 408 -2.57 -22.32 17.90
C ILE A 408 -3.63 -22.64 16.86
N PHE A 409 -4.41 -21.63 16.45
CA PHE A 409 -5.32 -21.75 15.32
C PHE A 409 -5.39 -20.45 14.52
N GLU A 410 -5.80 -20.55 13.26
CA GLU A 410 -6.05 -19.42 12.36
C GLU A 410 -7.27 -19.69 11.49
N ILE A 411 -8.12 -18.66 11.33
CA ILE A 411 -9.19 -18.63 10.34
C ILE A 411 -8.88 -17.51 9.35
N SER A 412 -8.58 -17.85 8.10
CA SER A 412 -8.20 -16.85 7.09
C SER A 412 -8.46 -17.34 5.67
N GLU A 413 -8.49 -16.41 4.71
CA GLU A 413 -8.58 -16.71 3.29
C GLU A 413 -7.32 -17.39 2.76
N VAL A 414 -7.53 -18.32 1.82
CA VAL A 414 -6.52 -18.93 0.96
C VAL A 414 -6.86 -18.67 -0.50
N TYR A 415 -5.87 -18.64 -1.38
CA TYR A 415 -5.99 -18.09 -2.74
C TYR A 415 -5.40 -19.01 -3.79
N LYS A 416 -6.01 -19.02 -4.99
CA LYS A 416 -5.42 -19.59 -6.20
C LYS A 416 -5.83 -18.80 -7.44
N ASN A 417 -5.13 -18.98 -8.54
CA ASN A 417 -5.43 -18.32 -9.81
C ASN A 417 -6.84 -18.68 -10.30
N GLY A 418 -7.48 -17.72 -10.94
CA GLY A 418 -8.82 -17.79 -11.48
C GLY A 418 -9.72 -16.71 -10.89
N ASP A 419 -10.90 -16.52 -11.47
CA ASP A 419 -11.84 -15.49 -11.08
C ASP A 419 -12.76 -15.98 -9.97
N TYR A 420 -12.90 -15.21 -8.91
CA TYR A 420 -13.79 -15.53 -7.79
C TYR A 420 -15.25 -15.62 -8.22
N ARG A 421 -15.68 -14.71 -9.11
CA ARG A 421 -17.00 -14.73 -9.75
C ARG A 421 -16.87 -14.73 -11.27
N PRO A 422 -16.66 -15.89 -11.91
CA PRO A 422 -16.40 -15.99 -13.35
C PRO A 422 -17.50 -15.41 -14.25
N SER A 423 -18.70 -15.18 -13.71
CA SER A 423 -19.84 -14.58 -14.43
C SER A 423 -19.85 -13.05 -14.40
N SER A 424 -18.89 -12.40 -13.73
CA SER A 424 -18.79 -10.94 -13.63
C SER A 424 -17.65 -10.45 -14.52
N ASP A 425 -17.95 -9.56 -15.46
CA ASP A 425 -16.94 -8.96 -16.34
C ASP A 425 -15.97 -8.02 -15.59
N ASP A 426 -16.36 -7.58 -14.37
CA ASP A 426 -15.59 -6.66 -13.52
C ASP A 426 -14.89 -7.39 -12.35
N GLU A 427 -14.76 -8.72 -12.39
CA GLU A 427 -14.15 -9.46 -11.29
C GLU A 427 -12.63 -9.27 -11.26
N ILE A 428 -12.13 -8.80 -10.13
CA ILE A 428 -10.70 -8.54 -9.88
C ILE A 428 -10.11 -9.41 -8.76
N LEU A 429 -10.95 -10.22 -8.10
CA LEU A 429 -10.48 -11.09 -7.01
C LEU A 429 -10.13 -12.48 -7.54
N PRO A 430 -9.02 -13.07 -7.05
CA PRO A 430 -8.70 -14.47 -7.36
C PRO A 430 -9.70 -15.41 -6.70
N ILE A 431 -9.73 -16.68 -7.11
CA ILE A 431 -10.47 -17.72 -6.40
C ILE A 431 -9.99 -17.76 -4.97
N GLN A 432 -10.89 -17.62 -4.02
CA GLN A 432 -10.58 -17.61 -2.58
C GLN A 432 -11.68 -18.27 -1.77
N HIS A 433 -11.28 -18.87 -0.63
CA HIS A 433 -12.20 -19.39 0.37
C HIS A 433 -11.58 -19.28 1.76
N LYS A 434 -12.40 -19.31 2.80
CA LYS A 434 -11.90 -19.37 4.17
C LYS A 434 -11.50 -20.78 4.55
N SER A 435 -10.30 -20.90 5.09
CA SER A 435 -9.78 -22.11 5.74
C SER A 435 -9.65 -21.91 7.24
N LEU A 436 -9.81 -22.99 7.98
CA LEU A 436 -9.47 -23.09 9.40
C LEU A 436 -8.31 -24.07 9.56
N THR A 437 -7.24 -23.64 10.20
CA THR A 437 -6.15 -24.52 10.67
C THR A 437 -6.00 -24.47 12.18
N GLY A 438 -5.55 -25.55 12.77
CA GLY A 438 -5.15 -25.59 14.16
C GLY A 438 -4.06 -26.62 14.40
N ALA A 439 -3.17 -26.31 15.33
CA ALA A 439 -2.05 -27.17 15.67
C ALA A 439 -1.84 -27.29 17.18
N ILE A 440 -1.46 -28.48 17.64
CA ILE A 440 -0.99 -28.75 18.99
C ILE A 440 0.48 -29.15 18.90
N VAL A 441 1.30 -28.48 19.65
CA VAL A 441 2.74 -28.74 19.80
C VAL A 441 2.99 -29.34 21.18
N GLY A 442 3.64 -30.51 21.24
CA GLY A 442 3.90 -31.21 22.50
C GLY A 442 4.88 -32.36 22.35
N LYS A 443 5.33 -32.93 23.46
CA LYS A 443 6.38 -33.97 23.50
C LYS A 443 5.86 -35.36 23.16
N ASP A 444 4.66 -35.71 23.59
CA ASP A 444 4.04 -37.01 23.32
C ASP A 444 3.19 -36.96 22.05
N ALA A 445 3.65 -37.62 21.02
CA ALA A 445 2.98 -37.66 19.71
C ALA A 445 1.57 -38.29 19.79
N LYS A 446 1.40 -39.33 20.62
CA LYS A 446 0.13 -40.02 20.78
C LYS A 446 -0.88 -39.13 21.51
N GLU A 447 -0.45 -38.51 22.60
CA GLU A 447 -1.30 -37.60 23.39
C GLU A 447 -1.85 -36.45 22.53
N ILE A 448 -0.96 -35.69 21.83
CA ILE A 448 -1.38 -34.55 21.01
C ILE A 448 -2.24 -34.96 19.81
N PHE A 449 -2.01 -36.17 19.24
CA PHE A 449 -2.84 -36.70 18.16
C PHE A 449 -4.26 -36.96 18.63
N TYR A 450 -4.44 -37.65 19.75
CA TYR A 450 -5.76 -37.94 20.29
C TYR A 450 -6.46 -36.70 20.84
N GLU A 451 -5.72 -35.79 21.42
CA GLU A 451 -6.27 -34.50 21.89
C GLU A 451 -6.83 -33.72 20.69
N LEU A 452 -6.06 -33.53 19.60
CA LEU A 452 -6.54 -32.81 18.42
C LEU A 452 -7.69 -33.52 17.72
N LYS A 453 -7.66 -34.86 17.68
CA LYS A 453 -8.78 -35.69 17.22
C LYS A 453 -10.05 -35.40 18.03
N GLY A 454 -9.95 -35.36 19.36
CA GLY A 454 -11.06 -35.04 20.26
C GLY A 454 -11.60 -33.62 20.04
N VAL A 455 -10.72 -32.65 19.78
CA VAL A 455 -11.11 -31.27 19.41
C VAL A 455 -11.99 -31.27 18.15
N LEU A 456 -11.58 -31.98 17.11
CA LEU A 456 -12.31 -32.06 15.85
C LEU A 456 -13.67 -32.77 16.02
N GLU A 457 -13.69 -33.94 16.67
CA GLU A 457 -14.92 -34.74 16.87
C GLU A 457 -15.97 -34.01 17.72
N ASN A 458 -15.55 -33.20 18.71
CA ASN A 458 -16.46 -32.43 19.54
C ASN A 458 -16.83 -31.05 19.00
N MET A 459 -16.18 -30.58 17.95
CA MET A 459 -16.42 -29.25 17.38
C MET A 459 -17.90 -29.06 17.02
N ALA A 460 -18.51 -30.02 16.33
CA ALA A 460 -19.91 -29.97 15.92
C ALA A 460 -20.88 -29.79 17.10
N ARG A 461 -20.59 -30.43 18.24
CA ARG A 461 -21.42 -30.35 19.44
C ARG A 461 -21.47 -28.93 20.02
N TYR A 462 -20.34 -28.23 20.05
CA TYR A 462 -20.22 -26.91 20.70
C TYR A 462 -20.50 -25.75 19.76
N THR A 463 -20.27 -25.93 18.47
CA THR A 463 -20.49 -24.87 17.46
C THR A 463 -21.86 -24.94 16.79
N HIS A 464 -22.63 -26.00 17.07
CA HIS A 464 -23.91 -26.29 16.45
C HIS A 464 -23.85 -26.47 14.91
N MET A 465 -22.70 -26.87 14.41
CA MET A 465 -22.53 -27.25 13.00
C MET A 465 -22.90 -28.71 12.76
N GLU A 466 -22.93 -29.12 11.50
CA GLU A 466 -23.08 -30.53 11.12
C GLU A 466 -21.88 -31.35 11.59
N ALA A 467 -22.09 -32.62 11.89
CA ALA A 467 -21.06 -33.52 12.38
C ALA A 467 -20.04 -33.85 11.26
N ILE A 468 -18.77 -33.77 11.58
CA ILE A 468 -17.69 -34.25 10.72
C ILE A 468 -17.29 -35.68 11.08
N THR A 469 -16.79 -36.42 10.08
CA THR A 469 -16.21 -37.74 10.25
C THR A 469 -14.72 -37.72 9.90
N LEU A 470 -13.96 -38.62 10.52
CA LEU A 470 -12.53 -38.79 10.29
C LEU A 470 -12.28 -40.17 9.68
N GLU A 471 -11.73 -40.20 8.45
CA GLU A 471 -11.59 -41.45 7.68
C GLU A 471 -10.17 -41.61 7.12
N LYS A 472 -9.82 -42.84 6.77
CA LYS A 472 -8.58 -43.13 6.04
C LYS A 472 -8.61 -42.47 4.65
N CYS A 473 -7.50 -41.89 4.24
CA CYS A 473 -7.36 -41.18 2.95
C CYS A 473 -5.97 -41.39 2.33
N GLU A 474 -5.71 -40.76 1.20
CA GLU A 474 -4.38 -40.59 0.68
C GLU A 474 -3.56 -39.67 1.58
N LYS A 475 -2.29 -39.99 1.75
CA LYS A 475 -1.39 -39.30 2.67
C LYS A 475 -1.07 -37.87 2.18
N PRO A 476 -1.39 -36.81 2.93
CA PRO A 476 -0.87 -35.48 2.66
C PRO A 476 0.67 -35.47 2.73
N SER A 477 1.32 -34.64 1.91
CA SER A 477 2.79 -34.58 1.81
C SER A 477 3.49 -34.27 3.14
N TRP A 478 2.90 -33.42 3.96
CA TRP A 478 3.40 -33.02 5.26
C TRP A 478 3.13 -34.02 6.39
N ALA A 479 2.24 -35.01 6.17
CA ALA A 479 1.77 -35.90 7.23
C ALA A 479 2.73 -37.09 7.46
N ASP A 480 2.75 -37.59 8.71
CA ASP A 480 3.38 -38.84 9.08
C ASP A 480 2.65 -40.03 8.44
N ILE A 481 3.39 -41.08 8.07
CA ILE A 481 2.83 -42.21 7.33
C ILE A 481 1.80 -43.03 8.11
N ASN A 482 1.83 -42.97 9.43
CA ASN A 482 0.98 -43.78 10.32
C ASN A 482 -0.10 -42.98 11.05
N ALA A 483 -0.10 -41.63 10.93
CA ALA A 483 -0.90 -40.77 11.78
C ALA A 483 -1.55 -39.62 11.01
N TYR A 484 -2.50 -39.93 10.11
CA TYR A 484 -3.27 -38.95 9.33
C TYR A 484 -4.64 -39.50 8.98
N LEU A 485 -5.61 -38.59 8.80
CA LEU A 485 -6.99 -38.87 8.41
C LEU A 485 -7.51 -37.70 7.55
N SER A 486 -8.48 -37.98 6.65
CA SER A 486 -9.29 -36.94 6.06
C SER A 486 -10.39 -36.48 7.00
N ILE A 487 -10.76 -35.21 6.91
CA ILE A 487 -11.92 -34.61 7.55
C ILE A 487 -13.02 -34.55 6.50
N LYS A 488 -14.13 -35.22 6.75
CA LYS A 488 -15.28 -35.28 5.84
C LYS A 488 -16.53 -34.70 6.45
N LEU A 489 -17.36 -34.15 5.57
CA LEU A 489 -18.70 -33.69 5.87
C LEU A 489 -19.65 -34.27 4.84
N ASN A 490 -20.60 -35.13 5.27
CA ASN A 490 -21.53 -35.83 4.36
C ASN A 490 -20.82 -36.49 3.16
N ASP A 491 -19.77 -37.29 3.46
CA ASP A 491 -18.92 -38.00 2.50
C ASP A 491 -18.02 -37.11 1.61
N GLU A 492 -18.16 -35.78 1.68
CA GLU A 492 -17.25 -34.84 0.99
C GLU A 492 -16.02 -34.56 1.83
N GLU A 493 -14.84 -34.71 1.24
CA GLU A 493 -13.57 -34.35 1.89
C GLU A 493 -13.43 -32.84 1.93
N ILE A 494 -13.32 -32.27 3.15
CA ILE A 494 -13.18 -30.83 3.39
C ILE A 494 -11.81 -30.45 3.96
N GLY A 495 -10.97 -31.42 4.30
CA GLY A 495 -9.65 -31.16 4.85
C GLY A 495 -8.94 -32.39 5.38
N TYR A 496 -7.83 -32.15 6.06
CA TYR A 496 -6.94 -33.19 6.59
C TYR A 496 -6.49 -32.89 8.02
N PHE A 497 -6.19 -33.96 8.73
CA PHE A 497 -5.66 -33.94 10.10
C PHE A 497 -4.55 -34.98 10.23
N GLY A 498 -3.49 -34.67 10.97
CA GLY A 498 -2.44 -35.67 11.23
C GLY A 498 -1.25 -35.10 12.02
N LEU A 499 -0.29 -35.99 12.30
CA LEU A 499 1.04 -35.58 12.78
C LEU A 499 1.91 -35.12 11.63
N LEU A 500 2.82 -34.18 11.89
CA LEU A 500 3.86 -33.80 10.93
C LEU A 500 4.90 -34.93 10.78
N ASN A 501 5.32 -35.18 9.54
CA ASN A 501 6.43 -36.09 9.28
C ASN A 501 7.78 -35.44 9.64
N VAL A 502 8.79 -36.28 9.86
CA VAL A 502 10.14 -35.87 10.26
C VAL A 502 10.81 -34.96 9.23
N LYS A 503 10.55 -35.17 7.93
CA LYS A 503 11.11 -34.36 6.85
C LYS A 503 10.62 -32.92 6.96
N THR A 504 9.31 -32.71 7.01
CA THR A 504 8.68 -31.38 7.15
C THR A 504 9.18 -30.68 8.41
N MET A 505 9.21 -31.38 9.55
CA MET A 505 9.73 -30.81 10.81
C MET A 505 11.18 -30.33 10.68
N ASN A 506 12.06 -31.13 10.06
CA ASN A 506 13.47 -30.79 9.91
C ASN A 506 13.66 -29.57 8.99
N GLU A 507 12.95 -29.52 7.84
CA GLU A 507 12.99 -28.40 6.91
C GLU A 507 12.50 -27.09 7.55
N CYS A 508 11.51 -27.17 8.44
CA CYS A 508 11.00 -26.03 9.22
C CYS A 508 11.81 -25.74 10.50
N LYS A 509 12.91 -26.49 10.77
CA LYS A 509 13.71 -26.39 12.00
C LYS A 509 12.91 -26.65 13.30
N ILE A 510 11.83 -27.40 13.23
CA ILE A 510 11.06 -27.88 14.36
C ILE A 510 11.78 -29.11 14.95
N LYS A 511 12.27 -29.02 16.18
CA LYS A 511 13.11 -30.05 16.80
C LYS A 511 12.66 -30.35 18.22
N ARG A 512 12.86 -31.60 18.66
CA ARG A 512 12.63 -32.08 20.04
C ARG A 512 11.18 -31.97 20.50
N THR A 513 10.24 -31.96 19.57
CA THR A 513 8.81 -31.92 19.83
C THR A 513 8.06 -32.64 18.71
N ASN A 514 6.77 -32.86 18.89
CA ASN A 514 5.85 -33.34 17.85
C ASN A 514 4.79 -32.28 17.59
N VAL A 515 4.16 -32.34 16.42
CA VAL A 515 3.09 -31.42 16.02
C VAL A 515 1.94 -32.21 15.42
N ALA A 516 0.77 -32.09 16.03
CA ALA A 516 -0.48 -32.49 15.40
C ALA A 516 -1.12 -31.26 14.78
N ILE A 517 -1.56 -31.36 13.53
CA ILE A 517 -2.10 -30.23 12.75
C ILE A 517 -3.29 -30.66 11.90
N PHE A 518 -4.24 -29.76 11.72
CA PHE A 518 -5.32 -29.93 10.75
C PHE A 518 -5.52 -28.66 9.93
N GLU A 519 -6.12 -28.84 8.77
CA GLU A 519 -6.70 -27.76 7.98
C GLU A 519 -7.99 -28.25 7.33
N LEU A 520 -9.01 -27.39 7.32
CA LEU A 520 -10.27 -27.66 6.65
C LEU A 520 -10.83 -26.41 5.96
N ASN A 521 -11.58 -26.62 4.89
CA ASN A 521 -12.33 -25.58 4.19
C ASN A 521 -13.54 -25.17 5.05
N LEU A 522 -13.51 -23.98 5.63
CA LEU A 522 -14.58 -23.49 6.49
C LEU A 522 -15.86 -23.17 5.70
N ASP A 523 -15.71 -22.71 4.45
CA ASP A 523 -16.87 -22.35 3.61
C ASP A 523 -17.73 -23.55 3.28
N SER A 524 -17.16 -24.76 3.25
CA SER A 524 -17.91 -26.01 3.08
C SER A 524 -18.89 -26.31 4.23
N LEU A 525 -18.68 -25.71 5.42
CA LEU A 525 -19.56 -25.86 6.57
C LEU A 525 -20.77 -24.90 6.56
N VAL A 526 -20.68 -23.80 5.82
CA VAL A 526 -21.68 -22.70 5.83
C VAL A 526 -23.06 -23.10 5.28
N PRO A 527 -23.17 -23.93 4.21
CA PRO A 527 -24.46 -24.33 3.65
C PRO A 527 -25.35 -25.11 4.62
N PHE A 528 -24.74 -25.77 5.60
CA PHE A 528 -25.47 -26.62 6.55
C PHE A 528 -26.11 -25.78 7.64
N ALA A 529 -27.37 -26.10 7.95
CA ALA A 529 -28.12 -25.39 8.96
C ALA A 529 -27.51 -25.59 10.33
N SER A 530 -27.50 -24.50 11.14
CA SER A 530 -27.15 -24.63 12.54
C SER A 530 -28.05 -25.64 13.22
N ARG A 531 -27.46 -26.66 13.80
CA ARG A 531 -28.20 -27.68 14.54
C ARG A 531 -28.83 -27.05 15.77
N THR A 532 -30.13 -27.24 15.94
CA THR A 532 -30.85 -26.86 17.16
C THR A 532 -30.83 -28.03 18.11
N ASN A 533 -30.34 -27.85 19.31
CA ASN A 533 -30.45 -28.86 20.35
C ASN A 533 -31.92 -29.01 20.73
N LYS A 534 -32.48 -30.20 20.52
CA LYS A 534 -33.81 -30.52 21.00
C LYS A 534 -33.71 -31.07 22.42
N TYR A 535 -34.60 -30.59 23.29
CA TYR A 535 -34.72 -31.19 24.62
C TYR A 535 -35.23 -32.62 24.48
N GLU A 536 -34.52 -33.58 25.02
CA GLU A 536 -34.94 -34.94 25.22
C GLU A 536 -35.15 -35.16 26.71
N LYS A 537 -36.30 -35.80 27.06
CA LYS A 537 -36.60 -36.11 28.46
C LYS A 537 -35.53 -37.07 28.98
N LEU A 538 -34.97 -36.74 30.16
CA LEU A 538 -34.03 -37.65 30.78
C LEU A 538 -34.70 -38.99 31.11
N PRO A 539 -33.99 -40.11 30.93
CA PRO A 539 -34.50 -41.42 31.31
C PRO A 539 -34.91 -41.44 32.79
N GLU A 540 -36.11 -41.96 33.04
CA GLU A 540 -36.61 -42.09 34.43
C GLU A 540 -36.06 -43.34 35.13
N LEU A 541 -35.55 -44.30 34.35
CA LEU A 541 -34.95 -45.53 34.88
C LEU A 541 -33.44 -45.40 34.94
N PRO A 542 -32.79 -46.06 35.94
CA PRO A 542 -31.33 -46.10 36.02
C PRO A 542 -30.71 -46.80 34.83
N LEU A 543 -29.54 -46.29 34.40
CA LEU A 543 -28.78 -46.92 33.32
C LEU A 543 -28.31 -48.33 33.71
N VAL A 544 -28.33 -49.23 32.76
CA VAL A 544 -27.75 -50.57 32.88
C VAL A 544 -26.43 -50.59 32.12
N GLU A 545 -25.33 -50.69 32.82
CA GLU A 545 -24.00 -50.82 32.24
C GLU A 545 -23.67 -52.30 32.02
N LYS A 546 -23.15 -52.61 30.82
CA LYS A 546 -22.66 -53.94 30.48
C LYS A 546 -21.41 -53.87 29.67
N ASP A 547 -20.40 -54.66 30.05
CA ASP A 547 -19.15 -54.81 29.31
C ASP A 547 -19.24 -56.00 28.38
N LEU A 548 -18.75 -55.80 27.16
CA LEU A 548 -18.62 -56.85 26.16
C LEU A 548 -17.15 -57.00 25.77
N SER A 549 -16.62 -58.21 25.94
CA SER A 549 -15.31 -58.58 25.37
C SER A 549 -15.53 -59.20 24.00
N ILE A 550 -15.01 -58.53 22.98
CA ILE A 550 -15.15 -58.99 21.58
C ILE A 550 -13.77 -59.29 21.01
N ILE A 551 -13.70 -60.29 20.13
CA ILE A 551 -12.52 -60.59 19.34
C ILE A 551 -12.91 -60.24 17.90
N VAL A 552 -12.12 -59.39 17.26
CA VAL A 552 -12.31 -58.96 15.88
C VAL A 552 -10.98 -59.04 15.13
N ASP A 553 -11.02 -59.10 13.83
CA ASP A 553 -9.85 -59.05 12.98
C ASP A 553 -9.18 -57.64 13.10
N GLU A 554 -7.87 -57.59 12.90
CA GLU A 554 -7.05 -56.39 13.16
C GLU A 554 -7.37 -55.22 12.21
N ASP A 555 -8.00 -55.50 11.08
CA ASP A 555 -8.48 -54.51 10.10
C ASP A 555 -9.85 -53.91 10.46
N VAL A 556 -10.58 -54.45 11.44
CA VAL A 556 -11.87 -53.90 11.90
C VAL A 556 -11.63 -52.69 12.77
N SER A 557 -11.97 -51.53 12.26
CA SER A 557 -11.82 -50.26 13.00
C SER A 557 -12.84 -50.15 14.15
N TRP A 558 -12.43 -49.41 15.22
CA TRP A 558 -13.33 -49.04 16.31
C TRP A 558 -14.62 -48.37 15.82
N GLY A 559 -14.53 -47.51 14.76
CA GLY A 559 -15.67 -46.84 14.15
C GLY A 559 -16.74 -47.82 13.65
N ILE A 560 -16.33 -48.93 13.02
CA ILE A 560 -17.24 -49.99 12.56
C ILE A 560 -17.96 -50.65 13.73
N ILE A 561 -17.21 -50.94 14.78
CA ILE A 561 -17.76 -51.56 16.03
C ILE A 561 -18.79 -50.63 16.67
N HIS A 562 -18.38 -49.37 16.89
CA HIS A 562 -19.22 -48.34 17.52
C HIS A 562 -20.51 -48.11 16.72
N GLN A 563 -20.39 -47.99 15.39
CA GLN A 563 -21.54 -47.77 14.51
C GLN A 563 -22.46 -48.97 14.45
N THR A 564 -21.91 -50.18 14.53
CA THR A 564 -22.69 -51.42 14.61
C THR A 564 -23.52 -51.49 15.87
N VAL A 565 -22.91 -51.17 17.04
CA VAL A 565 -23.60 -51.09 18.30
C VAL A 565 -24.69 -50.03 18.27
N LYS A 566 -24.37 -48.83 17.86
CA LYS A 566 -25.30 -47.68 17.77
C LYS A 566 -26.50 -47.94 16.84
N ASN A 567 -26.29 -48.66 15.71
CA ASN A 567 -27.35 -48.98 14.78
C ASN A 567 -28.26 -50.14 15.28
N LYS A 568 -27.74 -51.03 16.13
CA LYS A 568 -28.48 -52.20 16.64
C LYS A 568 -29.18 -51.93 17.96
N VAL A 569 -28.67 -51.02 18.77
CA VAL A 569 -29.22 -50.67 20.08
C VAL A 569 -29.68 -49.22 20.04
N LYS A 570 -31.00 -49.02 19.89
CA LYS A 570 -31.58 -47.66 19.77
C LYS A 570 -31.51 -46.81 21.06
N GLU A 571 -31.14 -47.40 22.14
CA GLU A 571 -31.20 -46.83 23.49
C GLU A 571 -29.79 -46.65 24.12
N VAL A 572 -28.71 -46.76 23.31
CA VAL A 572 -27.33 -46.60 23.75
C VAL A 572 -26.82 -45.20 23.38
#